data_88b16373ea0c5e22d6181f8cbdef8fc9
#
_entry.id   88b16373ea0c5e22d6181f8cbdef8fc9
#
_cell.length_a   1.000
_cell.length_b   1.000
_cell.length_c   1.000
_cell.angle_alpha   90.00
_cell.angle_beta   90.00
_cell.angle_gamma   90.00
#
_symmetry.space_group_name_H-M   'P 1'
#
loop_
_entity.id
_entity.type
_entity.pdbx_description
1 polymer ?
#
loop_
_entity_poly.entity_id
_entity_poly.type
_entity_poly.pdbx_seq_one_letter_code
_entity_poly.pdbx_strand_id
1 'polypeptide(L)'
;LPPWLTQGDLDAYSQSFMKSGFTGGLNWYRNLHRNWELTKPWQHGPITVPTLFMAGTKDMVLASSGPVDENHPMLAFQSQYVNDVELAFIEGAGHWNQQEKPEQTNQALLQFLQKVSPIN
;
A
#
# COMPACT_ATOMS: atom_id res chain seq x y z
N LEU A 1 9.46 -19.57 -8.86
CA LEU A 1 9.04 -18.55 -7.90
C LEU A 1 9.83 -17.27 -8.16
N PRO A 2 9.26 -16.09 -7.88
CA PRO A 2 10.02 -14.85 -7.93
C PRO A 2 11.13 -14.87 -6.86
N PRO A 3 12.23 -14.11 -7.02
CA PRO A 3 13.41 -14.20 -6.14
C PRO A 3 13.11 -13.91 -4.65
N TRP A 4 12.06 -13.16 -4.36
CA TRP A 4 11.67 -12.77 -3.00
C TRP A 4 10.75 -13.80 -2.30
N LEU A 5 10.27 -14.83 -3.01
CA LEU A 5 9.34 -15.84 -2.48
C LEU A 5 10.01 -17.22 -2.50
N THR A 6 10.23 -17.78 -1.33
CA THR A 6 10.77 -19.14 -1.18
C THR A 6 9.66 -20.21 -1.19
N GLN A 7 10.04 -21.47 -1.39
CA GLN A 7 9.10 -22.58 -1.23
C GLN A 7 8.54 -22.66 0.19
N GLY A 8 9.35 -22.35 1.19
CA GLY A 8 8.91 -22.31 2.60
C GLY A 8 7.83 -21.25 2.85
N ASP A 9 7.95 -20.07 2.22
CA ASP A 9 6.92 -19.03 2.31
C ASP A 9 5.61 -19.50 1.66
N LEU A 10 5.69 -20.13 0.49
CA LEU A 10 4.52 -20.66 -0.21
C LEU A 10 3.82 -21.75 0.60
N ASP A 11 4.59 -22.62 1.25
CA ASP A 11 4.06 -23.68 2.12
C ASP A 11 3.37 -23.06 3.35
N ALA A 12 3.95 -22.01 3.94
CA ALA A 12 3.34 -21.29 5.06
C ALA A 12 2.02 -20.62 4.67
N TYR A 13 1.94 -19.95 3.51
CA TYR A 13 0.69 -19.41 2.97
C TYR A 13 -0.36 -20.52 2.76
N SER A 14 0.05 -21.63 2.13
CA SER A 14 -0.84 -22.74 1.85
C SER A 14 -1.42 -23.33 3.12
N GLN A 15 -0.59 -23.58 4.14
CA GLN A 15 -1.04 -24.08 5.43
C GLN A 15 -2.00 -23.12 6.15
N SER A 16 -1.70 -21.80 6.09
CA SER A 16 -2.55 -20.78 6.67
C SER A 16 -3.94 -20.78 6.02
N PHE A 17 -4.00 -20.80 4.69
CA PHE A 17 -5.26 -20.81 3.96
C PHE A 17 -6.03 -22.14 4.06
N MET A 18 -5.33 -23.28 4.14
CA MET A 18 -5.99 -24.56 4.45
C MET A 18 -6.68 -24.52 5.80
N LYS A 19 -6.12 -23.84 6.79
CA LYS A 19 -6.67 -23.72 8.13
C LYS A 19 -7.79 -22.68 8.23
N SER A 20 -7.63 -21.50 7.64
CA SER A 20 -8.55 -20.36 7.75
C SER A 20 -9.59 -20.29 6.63
N GLY A 21 -9.34 -20.92 5.49
CA GLY A 21 -10.09 -20.70 4.26
C GLY A 21 -9.87 -19.28 3.70
N PHE A 22 -10.58 -18.95 2.62
CA PHE A 22 -10.48 -17.68 1.92
C PHE A 22 -11.56 -16.67 2.32
N THR A 23 -12.55 -17.09 3.11
CA THR A 23 -13.71 -16.24 3.44
C THR A 23 -13.32 -14.92 4.09
N GLY A 24 -12.36 -14.95 5.03
CA GLY A 24 -11.88 -13.74 5.71
C GLY A 24 -11.27 -12.72 4.74
N GLY A 25 -10.37 -13.16 3.86
CA GLY A 25 -9.76 -12.31 2.84
C GLY A 25 -10.79 -11.77 1.84
N LEU A 26 -11.72 -12.62 1.39
CA LEU A 26 -12.78 -12.20 0.47
C LEU A 26 -13.77 -11.23 1.10
N ASN A 27 -14.01 -11.29 2.41
CA ASN A 27 -14.88 -10.36 3.11
C ASN A 27 -14.38 -8.93 3.08
N TRP A 28 -13.07 -8.71 2.97
CA TRP A 28 -12.50 -7.39 2.74
C TRP A 28 -13.13 -6.72 1.50
N TYR A 29 -13.15 -7.44 0.39
CA TYR A 29 -13.73 -6.94 -0.86
C TYR A 29 -15.26 -6.89 -0.84
N ARG A 30 -15.92 -7.85 -0.19
CA ARG A 30 -17.38 -7.87 -0.05
C ARG A 30 -17.94 -6.67 0.71
N ASN A 31 -17.13 -6.05 1.57
CA ASN A 31 -17.52 -4.87 2.33
C ASN A 31 -17.29 -3.54 1.62
N LEU A 32 -16.76 -3.51 0.39
CA LEU A 32 -16.47 -2.26 -0.33
C LEU A 32 -17.69 -1.34 -0.43
N HIS A 33 -18.85 -1.87 -0.82
CA HIS A 33 -20.08 -1.07 -0.92
C HIS A 33 -20.54 -0.54 0.44
N ARG A 34 -20.52 -1.39 1.46
CA ARG A 34 -20.87 -1.00 2.83
C ARG A 34 -19.90 0.06 3.38
N ASN A 35 -18.62 -0.12 3.15
CA ASN A 35 -17.61 0.85 3.56
C ASN A 35 -17.83 2.20 2.88
N TRP A 36 -18.13 2.21 1.57
CA TRP A 36 -18.47 3.44 0.85
C TRP A 36 -19.67 4.15 1.47
N GLU A 37 -20.73 3.43 1.85
CA GLU A 37 -21.89 4.03 2.52
C GLU A 37 -21.52 4.59 3.91
N LEU A 38 -20.77 3.84 4.71
CA LEU A 38 -20.38 4.23 6.05
C LEU A 38 -19.43 5.44 6.05
N THR A 39 -18.60 5.58 5.03
CA THR A 39 -17.61 6.67 4.94
C THR A 39 -18.17 7.95 4.30
N LYS A 40 -19.42 7.97 3.84
CA LYS A 40 -20.08 9.17 3.26
C LYS A 40 -19.89 10.46 4.07
N PRO A 41 -19.96 10.46 5.42
CA PRO A 41 -19.77 11.68 6.20
C PRO A 41 -18.39 12.33 6.03
N TRP A 42 -17.39 11.55 5.62
CA TRP A 42 -15.99 12.00 5.47
C TRP A 42 -15.53 12.12 4.02
N GLN A 43 -16.40 11.85 3.04
CA GLN A 43 -16.02 11.78 1.61
C GLN A 43 -15.41 13.07 1.04
N HIS A 44 -15.61 14.22 1.70
CA HIS A 44 -15.03 15.51 1.32
C HIS A 44 -14.10 16.09 2.41
N GLY A 45 -13.85 15.31 3.45
CA GLY A 45 -12.97 15.72 4.53
C GLY A 45 -11.49 15.63 4.12
N PRO A 46 -10.67 16.69 4.34
CA PRO A 46 -9.25 16.62 4.07
C PRO A 46 -8.55 15.72 5.08
N ILE A 47 -7.52 15.01 4.63
CA ILE A 47 -6.54 14.33 5.48
C ILE A 47 -5.47 15.36 5.82
N THR A 48 -5.42 15.78 7.08
CA THR A 48 -4.55 16.87 7.55
C THR A 48 -3.30 16.41 8.29
N VAL A 49 -3.19 15.12 8.54
CA VAL A 49 -1.99 14.52 9.14
C VAL A 49 -0.92 14.27 8.07
N PRO A 50 0.39 14.32 8.43
CA PRO A 50 1.44 13.91 7.51
C PRO A 50 1.20 12.51 6.98
N THR A 51 1.33 12.32 5.69
CA THR A 51 0.97 11.08 5.00
C THR A 51 2.13 10.61 4.14
N LEU A 52 2.44 9.32 4.19
CA LEU A 52 3.38 8.68 3.28
C LEU A 52 2.59 7.82 2.28
N PHE A 53 2.73 8.12 0.99
CA PHE A 53 2.33 7.22 -0.08
C PHE A 53 3.53 6.43 -0.56
N MET A 54 3.42 5.10 -0.51
CA MET A 54 4.49 4.19 -0.91
C MET A 54 3.98 3.21 -1.95
N ALA A 55 4.72 3.03 -3.05
CA ALA A 55 4.37 2.10 -4.11
C ALA A 55 5.61 1.50 -4.78
N GLY A 56 5.49 0.29 -5.27
CA GLY A 56 6.52 -0.33 -6.13
C GLY A 56 6.43 0.21 -7.56
N THR A 57 7.59 0.49 -8.19
CA THR A 57 7.61 1.01 -9.58
C THR A 57 7.09 0.01 -10.62
N LYS A 58 6.92 -1.26 -10.23
CA LYS A 58 6.33 -2.33 -11.05
C LYS A 58 4.97 -2.81 -10.54
N ASP A 59 4.30 -2.00 -9.71
CA ASP A 59 2.96 -2.34 -9.23
C ASP A 59 1.97 -2.41 -10.38
N MET A 60 1.51 -3.63 -10.68
CA MET A 60 0.61 -3.89 -11.81
C MET A 60 -0.77 -3.23 -11.65
N VAL A 61 -1.20 -2.96 -10.42
CA VAL A 61 -2.50 -2.30 -10.16
C VAL A 61 -2.40 -0.84 -10.54
N LEU A 62 -1.34 -0.16 -10.14
CA LEU A 62 -1.08 1.23 -10.50
C LEU A 62 -0.71 1.37 -11.97
N ALA A 63 0.19 0.53 -12.47
CA ALA A 63 0.66 0.56 -13.85
C ALA A 63 -0.47 0.44 -14.91
N SER A 64 -1.65 -0.03 -14.52
CA SER A 64 -2.83 -0.02 -15.39
C SER A 64 -3.31 1.39 -15.78
N SER A 65 -2.93 2.41 -15.03
CA SER A 65 -3.32 3.82 -15.22
C SER A 65 -2.20 4.73 -15.68
N GLY A 66 -0.97 4.20 -15.81
CA GLY A 66 0.21 4.95 -16.24
C GLY A 66 1.50 4.52 -15.55
N PRO A 67 2.63 5.18 -15.84
CA PRO A 67 3.88 4.97 -15.12
C PRO A 67 3.71 5.20 -13.63
N VAL A 68 4.36 4.38 -12.80
CA VAL A 68 4.30 4.51 -11.33
C VAL A 68 5.44 5.43 -10.88
N ASP A 69 5.19 6.72 -10.97
CA ASP A 69 6.10 7.80 -10.61
C ASP A 69 5.32 9.00 -10.03
N GLU A 70 6.01 10.10 -9.77
CA GLU A 70 5.43 11.32 -9.20
C GLU A 70 4.33 11.98 -10.06
N ASN A 71 4.20 11.60 -11.31
CA ASN A 71 3.18 12.11 -12.23
C ASN A 71 1.97 11.18 -12.36
N HIS A 72 1.92 10.10 -11.57
CA HIS A 72 0.86 9.10 -11.67
C HIS A 72 -0.53 9.74 -11.42
N PRO A 73 -1.56 9.46 -12.25
CA PRO A 73 -2.88 10.10 -12.13
C PRO A 73 -3.56 9.95 -10.77
N MET A 74 -3.30 8.86 -10.05
CA MET A 74 -3.82 8.65 -8.70
C MET A 74 -3.30 9.69 -7.71
N LEU A 75 -2.06 10.16 -7.86
CA LEU A 75 -1.48 11.19 -6.98
C LEU A 75 -2.18 12.54 -7.17
N ALA A 76 -2.52 12.91 -8.40
CA ALA A 76 -3.32 14.10 -8.70
C ALA A 76 -4.71 14.01 -8.07
N PHE A 77 -5.31 12.82 -8.02
CA PHE A 77 -6.56 12.59 -7.30
C PHE A 77 -6.38 12.68 -5.78
N GLN A 78 -5.34 12.06 -5.23
CA GLN A 78 -5.06 12.10 -3.79
C GLN A 78 -4.76 13.51 -3.28
N SER A 79 -4.08 14.36 -4.06
CA SER A 79 -3.74 15.73 -3.68
C SER A 79 -4.95 16.62 -3.40
N GLN A 80 -6.14 16.21 -3.86
CA GLN A 80 -7.40 16.90 -3.53
C GLN A 80 -7.84 16.68 -2.08
N TYR A 81 -7.33 15.63 -1.43
CA TYR A 81 -7.75 15.22 -0.09
C TYR A 81 -6.61 15.20 0.93
N VAL A 82 -5.38 15.09 0.48
CA VAL A 82 -4.18 15.00 1.34
C VAL A 82 -3.34 16.24 1.16
N ASN A 83 -3.22 17.06 2.21
CA ASN A 83 -2.50 18.33 2.14
C ASN A 83 -0.97 18.16 2.21
N ASP A 84 -0.49 17.17 2.94
CA ASP A 84 0.93 16.90 3.16
C ASP A 84 1.21 15.43 2.87
N VAL A 85 1.62 15.13 1.64
CA VAL A 85 1.96 13.79 1.19
C VAL A 85 3.42 13.70 0.79
N GLU A 86 4.15 12.79 1.42
CA GLU A 86 5.48 12.36 0.99
C GLU A 86 5.35 11.13 0.10
N LEU A 87 6.14 11.08 -0.98
CA LEU A 87 6.10 10.00 -1.96
C LEU A 87 7.35 9.13 -1.83
N ALA A 88 7.17 7.80 -1.81
CA ALA A 88 8.26 6.84 -1.85
C ALA A 88 7.99 5.77 -2.90
N PHE A 89 8.76 5.78 -3.97
CA PHE A 89 8.69 4.75 -5.01
C PHE A 89 9.80 3.73 -4.78
N ILE A 90 9.40 2.47 -4.55
CA ILE A 90 10.33 1.37 -4.29
C ILE A 90 10.71 0.75 -5.63
N GLU A 91 11.94 1.03 -6.06
CA GLU A 91 12.43 0.65 -7.38
C GLU A 91 12.44 -0.88 -7.59
N GLY A 92 11.82 -1.31 -8.67
CA GLY A 92 11.74 -2.71 -9.08
C GLY A 92 10.80 -3.58 -8.24
N ALA A 93 10.12 -3.03 -7.22
CA ALA A 93 9.08 -3.74 -6.47
C ALA A 93 7.75 -3.71 -7.22
N GLY A 94 6.95 -4.77 -7.03
CA GLY A 94 5.56 -4.83 -7.46
C GLY A 94 4.59 -4.36 -6.37
N HIS A 95 3.42 -5.00 -6.33
CA HIS A 95 2.33 -4.63 -5.41
C HIS A 95 2.66 -4.91 -3.93
N TRP A 96 3.43 -5.94 -3.66
CA TRP A 96 3.78 -6.37 -2.31
C TRP A 96 5.17 -5.87 -1.91
N ASN A 97 5.40 -4.57 -2.04
CA ASN A 97 6.71 -3.96 -1.83
C ASN A 97 7.36 -4.32 -0.49
N GLN A 98 6.58 -4.48 0.59
CA GLN A 98 7.07 -4.90 1.91
C GLN A 98 7.60 -6.34 1.93
N GLN A 99 7.19 -7.19 1.01
CA GLN A 99 7.68 -8.56 0.86
C GLN A 99 8.77 -8.66 -0.20
N GLU A 100 8.62 -7.89 -1.29
CA GLU A 100 9.52 -7.92 -2.43
C GLU A 100 10.82 -7.16 -2.19
N LYS A 101 10.76 -6.08 -1.42
CA LYS A 101 11.86 -5.15 -1.10
C LYS A 101 11.77 -4.65 0.34
N PRO A 102 11.85 -5.54 1.36
CA PRO A 102 11.62 -5.18 2.76
C PRO A 102 12.58 -4.11 3.27
N GLU A 103 13.83 -4.14 2.85
CA GLU A 103 14.86 -3.19 3.31
C GLU A 103 14.54 -1.76 2.85
N GLN A 104 14.27 -1.57 1.55
CA GLN A 104 13.93 -0.26 0.99
C GLN A 104 12.60 0.25 1.54
N THR A 105 11.62 -0.64 1.69
CA THR A 105 10.30 -0.31 2.26
C THR A 105 10.44 0.15 3.71
N ASN A 106 11.20 -0.59 4.52
CA ASN A 106 11.46 -0.23 5.92
C ASN A 106 12.25 1.07 6.02
N GLN A 107 13.25 1.28 5.17
CA GLN A 107 14.03 2.51 5.15
C GLN A 107 13.14 3.74 4.88
N ALA A 108 12.30 3.70 3.86
CA ALA A 108 11.38 4.79 3.54
C ALA A 108 10.41 5.06 4.70
N LEU A 109 9.84 4.00 5.28
CA LEU A 109 8.94 4.12 6.42
C LEU A 109 9.61 4.73 7.65
N LEU A 110 10.81 4.28 8.00
CA LEU A 110 11.56 4.79 9.15
C LEU A 110 11.99 6.25 8.96
N GLN A 111 12.41 6.63 7.76
CA GLN A 111 12.73 8.03 7.44
C GLN A 111 11.51 8.93 7.62
N PHE A 112 10.35 8.52 7.11
CA PHE A 112 9.12 9.26 7.30
C PHE A 112 8.74 9.38 8.79
N LEU A 113 8.76 8.28 9.54
CA LEU A 113 8.42 8.27 10.97
C LEU A 113 9.35 9.16 11.79
N GLN A 114 10.66 9.15 11.52
CA GLN A 114 11.63 10.04 12.19
C GLN A 114 11.35 11.52 11.92
N LYS A 115 10.90 11.84 10.71
CA LYS A 115 10.56 13.22 10.33
C LYS A 115 9.32 13.74 11.03
N VAL A 116 8.27 12.91 11.12
CA VAL A 116 6.95 13.32 11.66
C VAL A 116 6.81 13.12 13.17
N SER A 117 7.63 12.28 13.77
CA SER A 117 7.67 12.02 15.22
C SER A 117 9.13 11.84 15.66
N PRO A 118 9.91 12.93 15.71
CA PRO A 118 11.30 12.84 16.15
C PRO A 118 11.36 12.25 17.54
N ILE A 119 12.08 11.13 17.66
CA ILE A 119 12.37 10.50 18.95
C ILE A 119 13.39 11.42 19.65
N ASN A 120 12.98 12.07 20.71
CA ASN A 120 13.86 12.88 21.57
C ASN A 120 14.82 11.97 22.36
#